data_7f404a2ec9e191dc38750b67015d861d
#
_entry.id   7f404a2ec9e191dc38750b67015d861d
#
_cell.length_a   1.000
_cell.length_b   1.000
_cell.length_c   1.000
_cell.angle_alpha   90.00
_cell.angle_beta   90.00
_cell.angle_gamma   90.00
#
_symmetry.space_group_name_H-M   'P 1'
#
loop_
_entity.id
_entity.type
_entity.pdbx_description
1 polymer ?
#
loop_
_entity_poly.entity_id
_entity_poly.type
_entity_poly.pdbx_seq_one_letter_code
_entity_poly.pdbx_strand_id
1 'polypeptide(L)'
;MAEEPKAKSVTYADAGVDISSGDRAKDRIKYLAQKTFNRNVLGGIGGFGALFRLDLQRWKTPILVSSADGVGTKLKIAFELGMHHTVGADLVNHCVNDIAVQGAVPLFFLDYLATGKLDPEVIEAVVTGLAEACKANGCALIGGETAQMPGFYADGEYDLAGFIVGAVDREKMITGLGIKPGDVLIGLPSTGLHTNGYSLARKLLFEVGGYKPAQYVSAIKDKAGAALMKTHRSYLSVIQKLVTAGVTVGMAHITGGGITENLPRILPKGMSAQVEIGSWPVLPIFEHLRALGQVSQDEMMRTFNMGIGLIAVIPAAKFTRAKNLLDRAEEKFHLIGRVVKGDKRVHYT
;
A
#
# COMPACT_ATOMS: atom_id res chain seq x y z
N MET A 1 31.96 44.48 41.70
CA MET A 1 32.13 43.13 41.15
C MET A 1 30.99 42.92 40.17
N ALA A 2 31.29 42.86 38.89
CA ALA A 2 30.28 42.57 37.89
C ALA A 2 29.92 41.07 38.01
N GLU A 3 28.63 40.75 38.18
CA GLU A 3 28.14 39.36 38.10
C GLU A 3 28.45 38.84 36.70
N GLU A 4 29.22 37.77 36.62
CA GLU A 4 29.37 37.02 35.36
C GLU A 4 27.99 36.52 34.91
N PRO A 5 27.62 36.68 33.63
CA PRO A 5 26.35 36.15 33.12
C PRO A 5 26.35 34.64 33.27
N LYS A 6 25.44 34.11 34.10
CA LYS A 6 25.21 32.67 34.24
C LYS A 6 24.95 32.10 32.83
N ALA A 7 25.84 31.23 32.39
CA ALA A 7 25.67 30.51 31.13
C ALA A 7 24.28 29.84 31.11
N LYS A 8 23.47 30.17 30.12
CA LYS A 8 22.12 29.57 29.94
C LYS A 8 22.29 28.07 29.73
N SER A 9 21.65 27.27 30.57
CA SER A 9 21.68 25.83 30.42
C SER A 9 21.09 25.44 29.05
N VAL A 10 21.84 24.71 28.25
CA VAL A 10 21.39 24.19 26.96
C VAL A 10 20.45 22.99 27.20
N THR A 11 19.29 22.99 26.56
CA THR A 11 18.24 21.97 26.70
C THR A 11 18.12 21.13 25.45
N TYR A 12 17.38 19.99 25.51
CA TYR A 12 17.09 19.18 24.37
C TYR A 12 16.20 19.91 23.35
N ALA A 13 15.35 20.84 23.82
CA ALA A 13 14.59 21.75 22.96
C ALA A 13 15.49 22.70 22.15
N ASP A 14 16.60 23.20 22.74
CA ASP A 14 17.59 24.02 22.03
C ASP A 14 18.33 23.25 20.94
N ALA A 15 18.34 21.90 21.04
CA ALA A 15 18.84 20.98 20.00
C ALA A 15 17.76 20.59 18.98
N GLY A 16 16.56 21.19 19.04
CA GLY A 16 15.47 20.98 18.08
C GLY A 16 14.48 19.88 18.43
N VAL A 17 14.57 19.25 19.62
CA VAL A 17 13.66 18.19 20.06
C VAL A 17 12.72 18.67 21.17
N ASP A 18 11.42 18.81 20.86
CA ASP A 18 10.38 19.20 21.81
C ASP A 18 9.69 17.97 22.42
N ILE A 19 10.09 17.62 23.66
CA ILE A 19 9.52 16.48 24.41
C ILE A 19 8.02 16.67 24.66
N SER A 20 7.55 17.88 24.94
CA SER A 20 6.14 18.16 25.27
C SER A 20 5.21 17.98 24.07
N SER A 21 5.65 18.33 22.88
CA SER A 21 4.94 18.02 21.64
C SER A 21 4.93 16.51 21.35
N GLY A 22 6.03 15.84 21.67
CA GLY A 22 6.12 14.38 21.60
C GLY A 22 5.10 13.67 22.49
N ASP A 23 4.92 14.11 23.71
CA ASP A 23 3.98 13.51 24.66
C ASP A 23 2.52 13.71 24.24
N ARG A 24 2.14 14.89 23.74
CA ARG A 24 0.81 15.11 23.16
C ARG A 24 0.53 14.21 21.96
N ALA A 25 1.50 14.05 21.08
CA ALA A 25 1.38 13.13 19.95
C ALA A 25 1.19 11.66 20.40
N LYS A 26 1.95 11.21 21.40
CA LYS A 26 1.84 9.85 21.97
C LYS A 26 0.44 9.54 22.52
N ASP A 27 -0.18 10.46 23.24
CA ASP A 27 -1.52 10.27 23.79
C ASP A 27 -2.57 10.13 22.67
N ARG A 28 -2.47 10.92 21.62
CA ARG A 28 -3.34 10.82 20.44
C ARG A 28 -3.13 9.51 19.69
N ILE A 29 -1.89 9.11 19.44
CA ILE A 29 -1.52 7.84 18.82
C ILE A 29 -2.13 6.68 19.61
N LYS A 30 -1.94 6.66 20.94
CA LYS A 30 -2.47 5.64 21.83
C LYS A 30 -3.99 5.50 21.73
N TYR A 31 -4.71 6.63 21.77
CA TYR A 31 -6.15 6.65 21.65
C TYR A 31 -6.64 6.10 20.30
N LEU A 32 -6.02 6.53 19.19
CA LEU A 32 -6.40 6.08 17.84
C LEU A 32 -6.11 4.59 17.64
N ALA A 33 -4.95 4.13 18.06
CA ALA A 33 -4.54 2.75 17.93
C ALA A 33 -5.44 1.80 18.75
N GLN A 34 -5.84 2.19 19.97
CA GLN A 34 -6.76 1.40 20.79
C GLN A 34 -8.10 1.10 20.11
N LYS A 35 -8.56 1.98 19.19
CA LYS A 35 -9.79 1.74 18.41
C LYS A 35 -9.68 0.57 17.42
N THR A 36 -8.47 0.10 17.15
CA THR A 36 -8.20 -1.06 16.27
C THR A 36 -8.03 -2.36 17.04
N PHE A 37 -7.95 -2.29 18.38
CA PHE A 37 -7.65 -3.45 19.21
C PHE A 37 -8.78 -4.46 19.19
N ASN A 38 -8.39 -5.72 19.23
CA ASN A 38 -9.26 -6.85 19.36
C ASN A 38 -8.81 -7.73 20.56
N ARG A 39 -9.56 -8.81 20.86
CA ARG A 39 -9.28 -9.70 21.99
C ARG A 39 -7.89 -10.36 21.99
N ASN A 40 -7.14 -10.28 20.90
CA ASN A 40 -5.82 -10.87 20.75
C ASN A 40 -4.69 -9.90 21.11
N VAL A 41 -4.97 -8.61 21.24
CA VAL A 41 -4.00 -7.62 21.71
C VAL A 41 -3.92 -7.72 23.23
N LEU A 42 -2.74 -8.07 23.75
CA LEU A 42 -2.50 -8.29 25.18
C LEU A 42 -1.67 -7.14 25.76
N GLY A 43 -2.33 -6.04 26.07
CA GLY A 43 -1.66 -4.84 26.62
C GLY A 43 -1.96 -3.59 25.83
N GLY A 44 -1.42 -2.46 26.28
CA GLY A 44 -1.56 -1.14 25.65
C GLY A 44 -0.28 -0.70 24.93
N ILE A 45 -0.39 0.41 24.19
CA ILE A 45 0.78 1.12 23.63
C ILE A 45 1.52 1.84 24.76
N GLY A 46 2.87 1.82 24.69
CA GLY A 46 3.76 2.49 25.63
C GLY A 46 4.66 1.55 26.44
N GLY A 47 4.55 0.23 26.24
CA GLY A 47 5.54 -0.74 26.72
C GLY A 47 6.73 -0.88 25.77
N PHE A 48 7.75 -1.66 26.17
CA PHE A 48 8.93 -1.94 25.31
C PHE A 48 8.60 -2.76 24.06
N GLY A 49 7.46 -3.46 24.06
CA GLY A 49 6.99 -4.25 22.94
C GLY A 49 5.51 -4.51 23.03
N ALA A 50 4.90 -4.83 21.90
CA ALA A 50 3.50 -5.17 21.80
C ALA A 50 3.30 -6.68 21.91
N LEU A 51 2.28 -7.11 22.64
CA LEU A 51 1.95 -8.52 22.82
C LEU A 51 0.67 -8.84 22.04
N PHE A 52 0.76 -9.84 21.18
CA PHE A 52 -0.37 -10.32 20.38
C PHE A 52 -0.52 -11.83 20.52
N ARG A 53 -1.72 -12.29 20.92
CA ARG A 53 -2.02 -13.72 21.05
C ARG A 53 -2.44 -14.30 19.70
N LEU A 54 -1.70 -15.27 19.20
CA LEU A 54 -2.12 -16.07 18.06
C LEU A 54 -3.26 -17.03 18.49
N ASP A 55 -4.43 -16.90 17.87
CA ASP A 55 -5.57 -17.78 18.14
C ASP A 55 -5.38 -19.12 17.42
N LEU A 56 -4.77 -20.09 18.10
CA LEU A 56 -4.47 -21.41 17.53
C LEU A 56 -5.72 -22.24 17.20
N GLN A 57 -6.90 -21.88 17.70
CA GLN A 57 -8.15 -22.56 17.31
C GLN A 57 -8.59 -22.21 15.88
N ARG A 58 -8.13 -21.06 15.38
CA ARG A 58 -8.44 -20.60 14.01
C ARG A 58 -7.60 -21.30 12.94
N TRP A 59 -6.44 -21.85 13.31
CA TRP A 59 -5.42 -22.34 12.40
C TRP A 59 -5.01 -23.76 12.74
N LYS A 60 -4.97 -24.65 11.75
CA LYS A 60 -4.42 -26.00 11.94
C LYS A 60 -2.89 -25.97 12.00
N THR A 61 -2.28 -25.32 11.03
CA THR A 61 -0.83 -25.18 10.89
C THR A 61 -0.54 -23.73 10.48
N PRO A 62 -0.49 -22.78 11.43
CA PRO A 62 -0.30 -21.37 11.14
C PRO A 62 1.09 -21.10 10.58
N ILE A 63 1.13 -20.41 9.45
CA ILE A 63 2.33 -19.82 8.87
C ILE A 63 2.19 -18.31 8.98
N LEU A 64 3.17 -17.65 9.60
CA LEU A 64 3.22 -16.20 9.64
C LEU A 64 3.73 -15.65 8.31
N VAL A 65 3.11 -14.57 7.87
CA VAL A 65 3.48 -13.85 6.66
C VAL A 65 3.68 -12.39 7.05
N SER A 66 4.79 -11.80 6.66
CA SER A 66 5.11 -10.42 6.96
C SER A 66 5.55 -9.67 5.71
N SER A 67 5.29 -8.37 5.68
CA SER A 67 5.79 -7.43 4.68
C SER A 67 6.15 -6.11 5.35
N ALA A 68 7.05 -5.36 4.74
CA ALA A 68 7.39 -4.00 5.12
C ALA A 68 7.46 -3.14 3.86
N ASP A 69 6.86 -1.97 3.90
CA ASP A 69 6.87 -1.04 2.78
C ASP A 69 6.78 0.41 3.26
N GLY A 70 6.95 1.36 2.34
CA GLY A 70 6.81 2.79 2.57
C GLY A 70 5.79 3.43 1.62
N VAL A 71 5.45 4.69 1.88
CA VAL A 71 4.59 5.48 0.98
C VAL A 71 5.39 6.05 -0.19
N GLY A 72 6.67 6.30 0.02
CA GLY A 72 7.55 6.85 -0.99
C GLY A 72 7.23 8.31 -1.36
N THR A 73 7.54 8.71 -2.59
CA THR A 73 7.48 10.12 -3.02
C THR A 73 6.08 10.67 -3.24
N LYS A 74 5.03 9.89 -3.00
CA LYS A 74 3.65 10.39 -2.82
C LYS A 74 3.58 11.37 -1.66
N LEU A 75 4.40 11.18 -0.61
CA LEU A 75 4.49 12.08 0.54
C LEU A 75 4.78 13.53 0.14
N LYS A 76 5.58 13.78 -0.90
CA LYS A 76 5.85 15.14 -1.37
C LYS A 76 4.59 15.89 -1.81
N ILE A 77 3.59 15.17 -2.36
CA ILE A 77 2.30 15.74 -2.74
C ILE A 77 1.44 15.96 -1.49
N ALA A 78 1.51 15.02 -0.54
CA ALA A 78 0.82 15.16 0.74
C ALA A 78 1.28 16.42 1.49
N PHE A 79 2.58 16.70 1.52
CA PHE A 79 3.16 17.91 2.11
C PHE A 79 2.66 19.19 1.44
N GLU A 80 2.70 19.22 0.10
CA GLU A 80 2.29 20.39 -0.69
C GLU A 80 0.79 20.71 -0.58
N LEU A 81 -0.04 19.69 -0.40
CA LEU A 81 -1.50 19.84 -0.27
C LEU A 81 -2.00 19.87 1.18
N GLY A 82 -1.16 19.61 2.17
CA GLY A 82 -1.58 19.41 3.55
C GLY A 82 -2.51 18.21 3.75
N MET A 83 -2.36 17.17 2.93
CA MET A 83 -3.22 15.97 2.94
C MET A 83 -2.50 14.77 3.53
N HIS A 84 -2.50 14.65 4.85
CA HIS A 84 -1.73 13.66 5.58
C HIS A 84 -2.50 12.38 5.95
N HIS A 85 -3.82 12.47 6.05
CA HIS A 85 -4.68 11.33 6.42
C HIS A 85 -4.62 10.17 5.41
N THR A 86 -4.64 10.45 4.11
CA THR A 86 -4.71 9.40 3.07
C THR A 86 -3.46 8.54 3.00
N VAL A 87 -2.29 9.09 3.33
CA VAL A 87 -1.02 8.36 3.23
C VAL A 87 -0.87 7.27 4.30
N GLY A 88 -1.49 7.46 5.47
CA GLY A 88 -1.58 6.39 6.47
C GLY A 88 -2.41 5.21 5.96
N ALA A 89 -3.56 5.48 5.34
CA ALA A 89 -4.38 4.44 4.72
C ALA A 89 -3.70 3.77 3.52
N ASP A 90 -2.97 4.54 2.71
CA ASP A 90 -2.15 4.00 1.60
C ASP A 90 -1.18 2.93 2.10
N LEU A 91 -0.44 3.25 3.16
CA LEU A 91 0.58 2.37 3.73
C LEU A 91 0.00 1.06 4.23
N VAL A 92 -1.08 1.14 5.03
CA VAL A 92 -1.74 -0.07 5.55
C VAL A 92 -2.29 -0.93 4.42
N ASN A 93 -3.00 -0.33 3.46
CA ASN A 93 -3.61 -1.08 2.36
C ASN A 93 -2.56 -1.73 1.45
N HIS A 94 -1.43 -1.05 1.22
CA HIS A 94 -0.28 -1.61 0.49
C HIS A 94 0.21 -2.87 1.19
N CYS A 95 0.63 -2.76 2.45
CA CYS A 95 1.17 -3.89 3.22
C CYS A 95 0.15 -5.04 3.38
N VAL A 96 -1.14 -4.71 3.58
CA VAL A 96 -2.21 -5.71 3.65
C VAL A 96 -2.31 -6.50 2.35
N ASN A 97 -2.29 -5.83 1.20
CA ASN A 97 -2.36 -6.49 -0.10
C ASN A 97 -1.18 -7.44 -0.32
N ASP A 98 0.03 -7.05 0.08
CA ASP A 98 1.24 -7.86 -0.09
C ASP A 98 1.18 -9.21 0.62
N ILE A 99 0.65 -9.24 1.84
CA ILE A 99 0.48 -10.51 2.56
C ILE A 99 -0.76 -11.27 2.12
N ALA A 100 -1.82 -10.53 1.74
CA ALA A 100 -3.09 -11.13 1.35
C ALA A 100 -2.98 -11.96 0.06
N VAL A 101 -2.14 -11.55 -0.92
CA VAL A 101 -1.93 -12.31 -2.16
C VAL A 101 -1.33 -13.70 -1.92
N GLN A 102 -0.74 -13.94 -0.75
CA GLN A 102 -0.28 -15.25 -0.32
C GLN A 102 -1.35 -16.04 0.46
N GLY A 103 -2.57 -15.50 0.57
CA GLY A 103 -3.69 -16.10 1.31
C GLY A 103 -3.74 -15.72 2.78
N ALA A 104 -2.82 -14.86 3.25
CA ALA A 104 -2.76 -14.47 4.66
C ALA A 104 -3.88 -13.49 5.05
N VAL A 105 -4.27 -13.57 6.32
CA VAL A 105 -5.17 -12.62 6.98
C VAL A 105 -4.31 -11.73 7.87
N PRO A 106 -4.45 -10.40 7.83
CA PRO A 106 -3.68 -9.52 8.68
C PRO A 106 -4.01 -9.76 10.16
N LEU A 107 -3.01 -9.66 11.01
CA LEU A 107 -3.12 -9.77 12.46
C LEU A 107 -2.86 -8.43 13.13
N PHE A 108 -1.68 -7.88 12.90
CA PHE A 108 -1.29 -6.59 13.46
C PHE A 108 -0.32 -5.82 12.55
N PHE A 109 -0.26 -4.54 12.82
CA PHE A 109 0.54 -3.55 12.09
C PHE A 109 1.38 -2.73 13.07
N LEU A 110 2.57 -2.33 12.61
CA LEU A 110 3.44 -1.36 13.27
C LEU A 110 3.87 -0.34 12.23
N ASP A 111 4.07 0.91 12.65
CA ASP A 111 4.55 1.98 11.79
C ASP A 111 5.87 2.57 12.29
N TYR A 112 6.60 3.18 11.38
CA TYR A 112 7.72 4.06 11.66
C TYR A 112 7.48 5.39 10.98
N LEU A 113 7.36 6.45 11.78
CA LEU A 113 7.21 7.82 11.30
C LEU A 113 8.40 8.64 11.80
N ALA A 114 9.21 9.15 10.87
CA ALA A 114 10.36 10.00 11.18
C ALA A 114 10.19 11.37 10.52
N THR A 115 10.40 12.43 11.30
CA THR A 115 10.21 13.83 10.85
C THR A 115 11.32 14.74 11.31
N GLY A 116 11.61 15.82 10.58
CA GLY A 116 12.57 16.84 10.99
C GLY A 116 12.07 17.64 12.19
N LYS A 117 10.81 18.04 12.15
CA LYS A 117 10.12 18.75 13.24
C LYS A 117 8.76 18.11 13.47
N LEU A 118 8.49 17.75 14.71
CA LEU A 118 7.24 17.11 15.10
C LEU A 118 6.10 18.13 15.11
N ASP A 119 5.07 17.88 14.29
CA ASP A 119 3.79 18.58 14.29
C ASP A 119 2.70 17.61 14.76
N PRO A 120 2.12 17.80 15.95
CA PRO A 120 1.12 16.89 16.50
C PRO A 120 -0.12 16.72 15.63
N GLU A 121 -0.55 17.74 14.88
CA GLU A 121 -1.73 17.68 14.01
C GLU A 121 -1.46 16.83 12.77
N VAL A 122 -0.27 16.96 12.18
CA VAL A 122 0.17 16.13 11.07
C VAL A 122 0.29 14.66 11.48
N ILE A 123 0.91 14.40 12.64
CA ILE A 123 1.04 13.05 13.20
C ILE A 123 -0.36 12.45 13.45
N GLU A 124 -1.27 13.20 14.08
CA GLU A 124 -2.64 12.74 14.33
C GLU A 124 -3.35 12.39 13.02
N ALA A 125 -3.21 13.22 11.97
CA ALA A 125 -3.83 12.95 10.68
C ALA A 125 -3.29 11.66 10.03
N VAL A 126 -1.97 11.46 10.03
CA VAL A 126 -1.35 10.23 9.51
C VAL A 126 -1.83 9.01 10.28
N VAL A 127 -1.76 9.05 11.63
CA VAL A 127 -2.13 7.91 12.48
C VAL A 127 -3.64 7.64 12.42
N THR A 128 -4.46 8.66 12.20
CA THR A 128 -5.90 8.46 11.93
C THR A 128 -6.09 7.61 10.68
N GLY A 129 -5.41 7.94 9.59
CA GLY A 129 -5.46 7.13 8.36
C GLY A 129 -4.96 5.70 8.57
N LEU A 130 -3.86 5.51 9.32
CA LEU A 130 -3.36 4.18 9.70
C LEU A 130 -4.42 3.39 10.48
N ALA A 131 -4.99 3.98 11.53
CA ALA A 131 -5.96 3.31 12.40
C ALA A 131 -7.26 2.95 11.68
N GLU A 132 -7.79 3.86 10.85
CA GLU A 132 -9.00 3.59 10.05
C GLU A 132 -8.79 2.46 9.05
N ALA A 133 -7.67 2.45 8.34
CA ALA A 133 -7.34 1.39 7.40
C ALA A 133 -7.05 0.06 8.11
N CYS A 134 -6.36 0.08 9.25
CA CYS A 134 -6.18 -1.11 10.08
C CYS A 134 -7.52 -1.69 10.52
N LYS A 135 -8.43 -0.86 11.03
CA LYS A 135 -9.77 -1.28 11.43
C LYS A 135 -10.58 -1.86 10.26
N ALA A 136 -10.55 -1.21 9.10
CA ALA A 136 -11.24 -1.66 7.88
C ALA A 136 -10.73 -3.03 7.40
N ASN A 137 -9.44 -3.32 7.61
CA ASN A 137 -8.81 -4.59 7.25
C ASN A 137 -8.80 -5.63 8.40
N GLY A 138 -9.44 -5.34 9.54
CA GLY A 138 -9.46 -6.24 10.69
C GLY A 138 -8.09 -6.48 11.34
N CYS A 139 -7.19 -5.51 11.20
CA CYS A 139 -5.81 -5.51 11.67
C CYS A 139 -5.68 -4.60 12.89
N ALA A 140 -4.88 -4.98 13.89
CA ALA A 140 -4.65 -4.12 15.06
C ALA A 140 -3.36 -3.30 14.88
N LEU A 141 -3.45 -1.97 15.01
CA LEU A 141 -2.28 -1.10 15.12
C LEU A 141 -1.76 -1.19 16.55
N ILE A 142 -0.72 -2.00 16.78
CA ILE A 142 -0.30 -2.37 18.14
C ILE A 142 0.93 -1.63 18.66
N GLY A 143 1.57 -0.84 17.82
CA GLY A 143 2.76 -0.08 18.17
C GLY A 143 3.38 0.56 16.96
N GLY A 144 4.53 1.16 17.17
CA GLY A 144 5.32 1.84 16.16
C GLY A 144 6.37 2.72 16.81
N GLU A 145 7.03 3.54 16.00
CA GLU A 145 8.02 4.50 16.45
C GLU A 145 7.74 5.86 15.79
N THR A 146 7.77 6.92 16.58
CA THR A 146 7.70 8.30 16.08
C THR A 146 8.98 9.02 16.48
N ALA A 147 9.86 9.25 15.49
CA ALA A 147 11.18 9.83 15.70
C ALA A 147 11.25 11.28 15.20
N GLN A 148 11.69 12.18 16.07
CA GLN A 148 12.08 13.53 15.67
C GLN A 148 13.58 13.56 15.39
N MET A 149 13.95 13.90 14.15
CA MET A 149 15.32 13.84 13.63
C MET A 149 15.72 15.19 12.98
N PRO A 150 16.01 16.23 13.79
CA PRO A 150 16.37 17.56 13.29
C PRO A 150 17.60 17.48 12.37
N GLY A 151 17.53 18.14 11.22
CA GLY A 151 18.62 18.18 10.24
C GLY A 151 18.70 16.95 9.33
N PHE A 152 17.93 15.87 9.60
CA PHE A 152 17.83 14.71 8.71
C PHE A 152 16.69 14.87 7.70
N TYR A 153 15.52 15.31 8.15
CA TYR A 153 14.39 15.70 7.32
C TYR A 153 14.22 17.21 7.33
N ALA A 154 13.75 17.79 6.25
CA ALA A 154 13.37 19.20 6.21
C ALA A 154 12.14 19.45 7.11
N ASP A 155 11.97 20.70 7.55
CA ASP A 155 10.80 21.10 8.33
C ASP A 155 9.51 20.85 7.51
N GLY A 156 8.51 20.23 8.15
CA GLY A 156 7.25 19.84 7.49
C GLY A 156 7.33 18.57 6.65
N GLU A 157 8.49 17.93 6.54
CA GLU A 157 8.65 16.65 5.87
C GLU A 157 8.79 15.49 6.87
N TYR A 158 8.28 14.33 6.46
CA TYR A 158 8.43 13.08 7.21
C TYR A 158 8.58 11.90 6.26
N ASP A 159 9.11 10.80 6.77
CA ASP A 159 9.03 9.49 6.12
C ASP A 159 8.10 8.57 6.90
N LEU A 160 7.48 7.63 6.20
CA LEU A 160 6.48 6.73 6.76
C LEU A 160 6.68 5.33 6.20
N ALA A 161 6.98 4.39 7.09
CA ALA A 161 7.11 2.97 6.78
C ALA A 161 6.18 2.14 7.65
N GLY A 162 5.71 1.00 7.11
CA GLY A 162 4.81 0.08 7.78
C GLY A 162 5.33 -1.34 7.79
N PHE A 163 5.01 -2.05 8.85
CA PHE A 163 5.36 -3.44 9.06
C PHE A 163 4.11 -4.22 9.41
N ILE A 164 3.75 -5.20 8.60
CA ILE A 164 2.56 -6.01 8.82
C ILE A 164 2.94 -7.44 9.12
N VAL A 165 2.18 -8.06 10.02
CA VAL A 165 2.22 -9.50 10.26
C VAL A 165 0.81 -10.05 10.10
N GLY A 166 0.70 -11.09 9.31
CA GLY A 166 -0.51 -11.88 9.10
C GLY A 166 -0.25 -13.36 9.29
N ALA A 167 -1.29 -14.16 9.13
CA ALA A 167 -1.20 -15.60 9.18
C ALA A 167 -2.05 -16.28 8.12
N VAL A 168 -1.61 -17.43 7.66
CA VAL A 168 -2.31 -18.34 6.74
C VAL A 168 -2.14 -19.77 7.19
N ASP A 169 -3.15 -20.63 7.01
CA ASP A 169 -2.95 -22.07 7.14
C ASP A 169 -2.05 -22.59 6.03
N ARG A 170 -1.13 -23.46 6.37
CA ARG A 170 -0.19 -24.09 5.40
C ARG A 170 -0.89 -24.61 4.15
N GLU A 171 -2.05 -25.26 4.33
CA GLU A 171 -2.83 -25.84 3.24
C GLU A 171 -3.55 -24.79 2.35
N LYS A 172 -3.66 -23.55 2.85
CA LYS A 172 -4.35 -22.44 2.16
C LYS A 172 -3.40 -21.42 1.55
N MET A 173 -2.09 -21.64 1.65
CA MET A 173 -1.10 -20.75 1.05
C MET A 173 -1.26 -20.68 -0.47
N ILE A 174 -1.26 -19.47 -1.00
CA ILE A 174 -1.25 -19.20 -2.43
C ILE A 174 0.20 -18.98 -2.87
N THR A 175 0.75 -19.95 -3.57
CA THR A 175 2.19 -19.96 -3.92
C THR A 175 2.48 -19.80 -5.41
N GLY A 176 1.46 -19.85 -6.25
CA GLY A 176 1.63 -19.89 -7.70
C GLY A 176 2.04 -21.25 -8.29
N LEU A 177 2.45 -22.22 -7.47
CA LEU A 177 2.93 -23.54 -7.95
C LEU A 177 1.89 -24.32 -8.73
N GLY A 178 0.61 -24.06 -8.51
CA GLY A 178 -0.50 -24.70 -9.23
C GLY A 178 -0.85 -24.07 -10.58
N ILE A 179 -0.17 -23.02 -10.98
CA ILE A 179 -0.43 -22.29 -12.24
C ILE A 179 -0.06 -23.16 -13.44
N LYS A 180 -0.95 -23.21 -14.44
CA LYS A 180 -0.81 -24.04 -15.65
C LYS A 180 -1.12 -23.25 -16.92
N PRO A 181 -0.64 -23.68 -18.09
CA PRO A 181 -1.04 -23.09 -19.36
C PRO A 181 -2.55 -23.17 -19.54
N GLY A 182 -3.16 -22.10 -20.04
CA GLY A 182 -4.61 -21.96 -20.20
C GLY A 182 -5.32 -21.37 -18.98
N ASP A 183 -4.66 -21.21 -17.83
CA ASP A 183 -5.24 -20.51 -16.70
C ASP A 183 -5.50 -19.04 -17.06
N VAL A 184 -6.59 -18.51 -16.54
CA VAL A 184 -7.12 -17.19 -16.89
C VAL A 184 -6.53 -16.14 -15.97
N LEU A 185 -6.14 -15.00 -16.54
CA LEU A 185 -5.70 -13.82 -15.79
C LEU A 185 -6.88 -12.86 -15.66
N ILE A 186 -7.31 -12.58 -14.43
CA ILE A 186 -8.27 -11.54 -14.16
C ILE A 186 -7.59 -10.39 -13.43
N GLY A 187 -7.83 -9.16 -13.91
CA GLY A 187 -7.32 -7.93 -13.32
C GLY A 187 -8.41 -7.22 -12.55
N LEU A 188 -8.12 -6.79 -11.33
CA LEU A 188 -9.00 -5.96 -10.51
C LEU A 188 -8.55 -4.50 -10.58
N PRO A 189 -9.49 -3.55 -10.79
CA PRO A 189 -9.17 -2.14 -11.00
C PRO A 189 -8.44 -1.51 -9.81
N SER A 190 -7.46 -0.65 -10.10
CA SER A 190 -6.87 0.28 -9.15
C SER A 190 -7.71 1.55 -9.03
N THR A 191 -7.50 2.31 -7.95
CA THR A 191 -8.12 3.63 -7.74
C THR A 191 -7.32 4.78 -8.36
N GLY A 192 -6.10 4.49 -8.81
CA GLY A 192 -5.13 5.45 -9.34
C GLY A 192 -3.74 4.82 -9.37
N LEU A 193 -2.71 5.63 -9.16
CA LEU A 193 -1.32 5.17 -9.12
C LEU A 193 -1.01 4.26 -7.93
N HIS A 194 -1.86 4.27 -6.91
CA HIS A 194 -1.64 3.67 -5.60
C HIS A 194 -0.46 4.33 -4.87
N THR A 195 0.67 3.65 -4.72
CA THR A 195 1.87 4.15 -4.02
C THR A 195 3.14 4.08 -4.87
N ASN A 196 3.03 3.81 -6.19
CA ASN A 196 4.18 3.59 -7.05
C ASN A 196 4.18 4.51 -8.29
N GLY A 197 5.37 4.78 -8.83
CA GLY A 197 5.55 5.62 -10.02
C GLY A 197 5.50 7.13 -9.74
N TYR A 198 5.45 7.56 -8.49
CA TYR A 198 5.22 8.96 -8.12
C TYR A 198 6.35 9.91 -8.52
N SER A 199 7.60 9.46 -8.53
CA SER A 199 8.72 10.30 -8.99
C SER A 199 8.54 10.70 -10.45
N LEU A 200 8.17 9.75 -11.32
CA LEU A 200 7.89 10.03 -12.72
C LEU A 200 6.59 10.84 -12.87
N ALA A 201 5.52 10.48 -12.18
CA ALA A 201 4.24 11.19 -12.28
C ALA A 201 4.35 12.66 -11.86
N ARG A 202 5.06 12.96 -10.77
CA ARG A 202 5.33 14.33 -10.31
C ARG A 202 6.12 15.12 -11.33
N LYS A 203 7.21 14.52 -11.85
CA LYS A 203 8.01 15.15 -12.92
C LYS A 203 7.15 15.47 -14.13
N LEU A 204 6.34 14.52 -14.60
CA LEU A 204 5.50 14.70 -15.78
C LEU A 204 4.40 15.75 -15.57
N LEU A 205 3.68 15.72 -14.44
CA LEU A 205 2.60 16.68 -14.21
C LEU A 205 3.12 18.08 -13.87
N PHE A 206 4.07 18.17 -12.94
CA PHE A 206 4.43 19.46 -12.35
C PHE A 206 5.58 20.15 -13.09
N GLU A 207 6.60 19.39 -13.53
CA GLU A 207 7.76 19.98 -14.21
C GLU A 207 7.51 20.07 -15.73
N VAL A 208 7.13 18.96 -16.38
CA VAL A 208 6.91 18.93 -17.84
C VAL A 208 5.58 19.57 -18.23
N GLY A 209 4.50 19.22 -17.54
CA GLY A 209 3.16 19.75 -17.80
C GLY A 209 2.90 21.13 -17.20
N GLY A 210 3.73 21.59 -16.27
CA GLY A 210 3.61 22.89 -15.61
C GLY A 210 2.37 23.04 -14.74
N TYR A 211 1.67 21.94 -14.40
CA TYR A 211 0.47 22.01 -13.56
C TYR A 211 0.82 22.29 -12.11
N LYS A 212 -0.07 23.03 -11.43
CA LYS A 212 -0.03 23.15 -9.97
C LYS A 212 -0.90 22.06 -9.34
N PRO A 213 -0.58 21.53 -8.14
CA PRO A 213 -1.38 20.48 -7.51
C PRO A 213 -2.86 20.79 -7.35
N ALA A 214 -3.21 22.04 -7.02
CA ALA A 214 -4.62 22.48 -6.91
C ALA A 214 -5.30 22.76 -8.25
N GLN A 215 -4.58 22.72 -9.37
CA GLN A 215 -5.10 23.04 -10.70
C GLN A 215 -5.97 21.90 -11.23
N TYR A 216 -7.16 22.25 -11.76
CA TYR A 216 -8.01 21.32 -12.49
C TYR A 216 -7.42 21.03 -13.87
N VAL A 217 -7.33 19.76 -14.23
CA VAL A 217 -6.80 19.28 -15.50
C VAL A 217 -7.92 18.53 -16.23
N SER A 218 -8.41 19.11 -17.32
CA SER A 218 -9.57 18.57 -18.07
C SER A 218 -9.34 17.16 -18.60
N ALA A 219 -8.10 16.84 -19.02
CA ALA A 219 -7.73 15.53 -19.54
C ALA A 219 -7.92 14.40 -18.52
N ILE A 220 -7.70 14.68 -17.23
CA ILE A 220 -7.89 13.71 -16.15
C ILE A 220 -9.20 13.89 -15.38
N LYS A 221 -9.97 14.94 -15.69
CA LYS A 221 -11.25 15.31 -15.06
C LYS A 221 -11.14 15.45 -13.53
N ASP A 222 -10.01 15.91 -13.03
CA ASP A 222 -9.73 16.10 -11.60
C ASP A 222 -8.65 17.19 -11.42
N LYS A 223 -8.42 17.62 -10.18
CA LYS A 223 -7.23 18.41 -9.82
C LYS A 223 -6.00 17.52 -9.89
N ALA A 224 -4.87 18.05 -10.38
CA ALA A 224 -3.63 17.28 -10.56
C ALA A 224 -3.20 16.55 -9.28
N GLY A 225 -3.15 17.26 -8.16
CA GLY A 225 -2.81 16.67 -6.87
C GLY A 225 -3.85 15.67 -6.35
N ALA A 226 -5.15 15.99 -6.49
CA ALA A 226 -6.22 15.09 -6.04
C ALA A 226 -6.21 13.75 -6.79
N ALA A 227 -5.94 13.77 -8.10
CA ALA A 227 -5.79 12.54 -8.89
C ALA A 227 -4.64 11.66 -8.38
N LEU A 228 -3.53 12.29 -7.95
CA LEU A 228 -2.38 11.59 -7.38
C LEU A 228 -2.60 11.14 -5.94
N MET A 229 -3.47 11.83 -5.18
CA MET A 229 -3.75 11.49 -3.78
C MET A 229 -4.88 10.46 -3.60
N LYS A 230 -5.39 9.84 -4.69
CA LYS A 230 -6.33 8.73 -4.56
C LYS A 230 -5.74 7.63 -3.67
N THR A 231 -6.53 7.20 -2.69
CA THR A 231 -6.08 6.21 -1.71
C THR A 231 -5.88 4.84 -2.36
N HIS A 232 -4.82 4.18 -1.98
CA HIS A 232 -4.50 2.80 -2.37
C HIS A 232 -5.62 1.87 -1.92
N ARG A 233 -6.18 1.12 -2.85
CA ARG A 233 -7.29 0.20 -2.60
C ARG A 233 -6.81 -1.04 -1.84
N SER A 234 -7.52 -1.42 -0.77
CA SER A 234 -7.38 -2.75 -0.19
C SER A 234 -8.15 -3.80 -1.03
N TYR A 235 -7.48 -4.87 -1.36
CA TYR A 235 -8.07 -6.03 -2.04
C TYR A 235 -8.37 -7.19 -1.08
N LEU A 236 -8.16 -7.02 0.22
CA LEU A 236 -8.28 -8.09 1.22
C LEU A 236 -9.61 -8.83 1.14
N SER A 237 -10.72 -8.11 1.07
CA SER A 237 -12.07 -8.71 1.05
C SER A 237 -12.28 -9.64 -0.16
N VAL A 238 -11.92 -9.18 -1.35
CA VAL A 238 -12.06 -9.98 -2.58
C VAL A 238 -11.07 -11.14 -2.61
N ILE A 239 -9.84 -10.93 -2.16
CA ILE A 239 -8.82 -11.98 -2.05
C ILE A 239 -9.32 -13.09 -1.13
N GLN A 240 -9.84 -12.75 0.07
CA GLN A 240 -10.35 -13.74 1.02
C GLN A 240 -11.51 -14.55 0.45
N LYS A 241 -12.39 -13.93 -0.34
CA LYS A 241 -13.48 -14.64 -1.04
C LYS A 241 -12.92 -15.65 -2.05
N LEU A 242 -11.96 -15.25 -2.90
CA LEU A 242 -11.32 -16.12 -3.89
C LEU A 242 -10.58 -17.29 -3.23
N VAL A 243 -9.84 -17.02 -2.16
CA VAL A 243 -9.09 -18.04 -1.41
C VAL A 243 -10.03 -19.01 -0.71
N THR A 244 -11.06 -18.51 -0.02
CA THR A 244 -12.04 -19.35 0.69
C THR A 244 -12.82 -20.24 -0.29
N ALA A 245 -13.15 -19.74 -1.46
CA ALA A 245 -13.79 -20.51 -2.51
C ALA A 245 -12.85 -21.51 -3.22
N GLY A 246 -11.52 -21.41 -2.98
CA GLY A 246 -10.51 -22.26 -3.61
C GLY A 246 -10.48 -22.12 -5.13
N VAL A 247 -10.74 -20.92 -5.65
CA VAL A 247 -10.83 -20.67 -7.10
C VAL A 247 -9.58 -20.02 -7.70
N THR A 248 -8.63 -19.58 -6.89
CA THR A 248 -7.37 -18.98 -7.36
C THR A 248 -6.16 -19.85 -7.00
N VAL A 249 -5.13 -19.81 -7.82
CA VAL A 249 -3.87 -20.56 -7.63
C VAL A 249 -2.64 -19.64 -7.56
N GLY A 250 -2.80 -18.37 -7.89
CA GLY A 250 -1.76 -17.34 -7.81
C GLY A 250 -2.39 -15.95 -7.81
N MET A 251 -1.76 -15.01 -7.14
CA MET A 251 -2.17 -13.60 -7.14
C MET A 251 -0.94 -12.71 -7.11
N ALA A 252 -0.97 -11.59 -7.85
CA ALA A 252 0.08 -10.60 -7.88
C ALA A 252 -0.50 -9.23 -7.53
N HIS A 253 0.00 -8.61 -6.47
CA HIS A 253 -0.22 -7.20 -6.17
C HIS A 253 0.65 -6.36 -7.11
N ILE A 254 0.04 -5.41 -7.83
CA ILE A 254 0.72 -4.63 -8.84
C ILE A 254 1.25 -3.34 -8.23
N THR A 255 2.52 -3.35 -7.91
CA THR A 255 3.29 -2.29 -7.26
C THR A 255 4.40 -1.75 -8.19
N GLY A 256 5.52 -1.28 -7.66
CA GLY A 256 6.69 -0.88 -8.44
C GLY A 256 7.15 -2.00 -9.37
N GLY A 257 7.43 -1.66 -10.62
CA GLY A 257 7.67 -2.64 -11.68
C GLY A 257 6.43 -2.97 -12.53
N GLY A 258 5.24 -2.46 -12.15
CA GLY A 258 3.99 -2.64 -12.90
C GLY A 258 3.61 -4.12 -13.09
N ILE A 259 2.79 -4.40 -14.09
CA ILE A 259 2.42 -5.78 -14.46
C ILE A 259 3.67 -6.56 -14.91
N THR A 260 4.58 -5.89 -15.61
CA THR A 260 5.78 -6.47 -16.23
C THR A 260 6.66 -7.22 -15.23
N GLU A 261 6.87 -6.66 -14.03
CA GLU A 261 7.80 -7.24 -13.05
C GLU A 261 7.07 -7.97 -11.90
N ASN A 262 5.81 -7.63 -11.60
CA ASN A 262 5.10 -8.26 -10.48
C ASN A 262 4.46 -9.60 -10.86
N LEU A 263 3.84 -9.71 -12.04
CA LEU A 263 3.18 -10.95 -12.46
C LEU A 263 4.16 -12.13 -12.59
N PRO A 264 5.39 -11.98 -13.12
CA PRO A 264 6.37 -13.06 -13.18
C PRO A 264 6.78 -13.65 -11.83
N ARG A 265 6.67 -12.88 -10.72
CA ARG A 265 7.06 -13.36 -9.38
C ARG A 265 6.31 -14.63 -8.97
N ILE A 266 5.05 -14.75 -9.41
CA ILE A 266 4.17 -15.87 -9.06
C ILE A 266 4.14 -16.98 -10.11
N LEU A 267 4.72 -16.77 -11.29
CA LEU A 267 4.73 -17.76 -12.36
C LEU A 267 5.76 -18.87 -12.07
N PRO A 268 5.39 -20.16 -12.19
CA PRO A 268 6.37 -21.24 -12.11
C PRO A 268 7.32 -21.24 -13.33
N LYS A 269 8.43 -21.95 -13.19
CA LYS A 269 9.36 -22.17 -14.32
C LYS A 269 8.62 -22.83 -15.50
N GLY A 270 8.87 -22.34 -16.70
CA GLY A 270 8.24 -22.83 -17.93
C GLY A 270 6.87 -22.21 -18.25
N MET A 271 6.42 -21.23 -17.42
CA MET A 271 5.18 -20.48 -17.63
C MET A 271 5.49 -19.02 -17.93
N SER A 272 4.67 -18.39 -18.78
CA SER A 272 4.64 -16.97 -19.07
C SER A 272 3.20 -16.47 -19.01
N ALA A 273 3.01 -15.16 -18.92
CA ALA A 273 1.71 -14.53 -19.02
C ALA A 273 1.55 -13.84 -20.38
N GLN A 274 0.47 -14.09 -21.08
CA GLN A 274 0.02 -13.31 -22.22
C GLN A 274 -1.04 -12.33 -21.74
N VAL A 275 -0.76 -11.03 -21.85
CA VAL A 275 -1.64 -9.96 -21.37
C VAL A 275 -2.10 -9.13 -22.57
N GLU A 276 -3.43 -9.02 -22.74
CA GLU A 276 -4.07 -8.34 -23.86
C GLU A 276 -4.23 -6.84 -23.54
N ILE A 277 -3.45 -5.98 -24.20
CA ILE A 277 -3.56 -4.53 -24.08
C ILE A 277 -4.92 -4.07 -24.64
N GLY A 278 -5.60 -3.17 -23.92
CA GLY A 278 -6.95 -2.74 -24.31
C GLY A 278 -8.09 -3.59 -23.77
N SER A 279 -7.79 -4.72 -23.10
CA SER A 279 -8.82 -5.56 -22.46
C SER A 279 -9.43 -4.96 -21.19
N TRP A 280 -8.89 -3.85 -20.69
CA TRP A 280 -9.43 -3.08 -19.58
C TRP A 280 -9.35 -1.57 -19.85
N PRO A 281 -10.21 -0.74 -19.23
CA PRO A 281 -10.14 0.71 -19.34
C PRO A 281 -8.94 1.24 -18.55
N VAL A 282 -8.02 1.90 -19.24
CA VAL A 282 -6.92 2.63 -18.61
C VAL A 282 -7.45 3.94 -18.02
N LEU A 283 -7.07 4.26 -16.78
CA LEU A 283 -7.50 5.50 -16.15
C LEU A 283 -6.90 6.72 -16.87
N PRO A 284 -7.67 7.81 -17.05
CA PRO A 284 -7.23 9.00 -17.80
C PRO A 284 -5.90 9.59 -17.33
N ILE A 285 -5.57 9.44 -16.06
CA ILE A 285 -4.30 9.91 -15.50
C ILE A 285 -3.09 9.25 -16.19
N PHE A 286 -3.13 7.95 -16.48
CA PHE A 286 -2.02 7.24 -17.12
C PHE A 286 -1.85 7.66 -18.58
N GLU A 287 -2.96 7.84 -19.31
CA GLU A 287 -2.91 8.31 -20.70
C GLU A 287 -2.36 9.74 -20.76
N HIS A 288 -2.76 10.60 -19.82
CA HIS A 288 -2.27 11.96 -19.74
C HIS A 288 -0.78 12.02 -19.40
N LEU A 289 -0.32 11.24 -18.41
CA LEU A 289 1.11 11.13 -18.07
C LEU A 289 1.93 10.66 -19.27
N ARG A 290 1.44 9.65 -19.99
CA ARG A 290 2.10 9.14 -21.19
C ARG A 290 2.24 10.24 -22.26
N ALA A 291 1.18 10.99 -22.52
CA ALA A 291 1.17 12.04 -23.52
C ALA A 291 2.10 13.20 -23.17
N LEU A 292 2.13 13.65 -21.90
CA LEU A 292 2.99 14.73 -21.44
C LEU A 292 4.48 14.44 -21.67
N GLY A 293 4.92 13.23 -21.36
CA GLY A 293 6.33 12.84 -21.45
C GLY A 293 6.68 12.07 -22.72
N GLN A 294 5.73 11.82 -23.62
CA GLN A 294 5.91 10.88 -24.75
C GLN A 294 6.50 9.54 -24.29
N VAL A 295 6.06 9.09 -23.10
CA VAL A 295 6.61 7.89 -22.46
C VAL A 295 6.23 6.66 -23.28
N SER A 296 7.20 5.77 -23.52
CA SER A 296 6.94 4.54 -24.26
C SER A 296 5.93 3.63 -23.54
N GLN A 297 5.22 2.80 -24.28
CA GLN A 297 4.28 1.84 -23.72
C GLN A 297 4.96 0.92 -22.69
N ASP A 298 6.15 0.42 -23.02
CA ASP A 298 6.90 -0.50 -22.15
C ASP A 298 7.29 0.16 -20.83
N GLU A 299 7.72 1.43 -20.87
CA GLU A 299 8.05 2.18 -19.66
C GLU A 299 6.81 2.45 -18.80
N MET A 300 5.66 2.77 -19.41
CA MET A 300 4.38 2.91 -18.69
C MET A 300 3.98 1.62 -17.99
N MET A 301 4.07 0.47 -18.69
CA MET A 301 3.70 -0.85 -18.16
C MET A 301 4.67 -1.35 -17.07
N ARG A 302 5.87 -0.79 -17.03
CA ARG A 302 6.91 -1.11 -16.07
C ARG A 302 6.90 -0.18 -14.85
N THR A 303 6.47 1.08 -15.03
CA THR A 303 6.45 2.07 -13.96
C THR A 303 5.14 2.06 -13.18
N PHE A 304 4.00 1.89 -13.89
CA PHE A 304 2.67 2.08 -13.33
C PHE A 304 1.84 0.80 -13.37
N ASN A 305 0.81 0.76 -12.53
CA ASN A 305 -0.19 -0.31 -12.52
C ASN A 305 -1.17 -0.25 -13.71
N MET A 306 -1.18 0.81 -14.49
CA MET A 306 -2.02 1.08 -15.67
C MET A 306 -3.52 0.83 -15.44
N GLY A 307 -4.00 0.98 -14.20
CA GLY A 307 -5.41 0.76 -13.84
C GLY A 307 -5.73 -0.62 -13.28
N ILE A 308 -4.76 -1.53 -13.20
CA ILE A 308 -4.89 -2.85 -12.59
C ILE A 308 -4.00 -2.93 -11.34
N GLY A 309 -4.63 -3.02 -10.16
CA GLY A 309 -3.86 -3.06 -8.91
C GLY A 309 -3.66 -4.50 -8.36
N LEU A 310 -4.47 -5.45 -8.80
CA LEU A 310 -4.32 -6.86 -8.44
C LEU A 310 -4.61 -7.74 -9.65
N ILE A 311 -3.78 -8.78 -9.85
CA ILE A 311 -4.05 -9.84 -10.84
C ILE A 311 -4.24 -11.15 -10.08
N ALA A 312 -5.33 -11.88 -10.37
CA ALA A 312 -5.54 -13.23 -9.88
C ALA A 312 -5.50 -14.23 -11.04
N VAL A 313 -4.82 -15.36 -10.80
CA VAL A 313 -4.71 -16.48 -11.74
C VAL A 313 -5.77 -17.50 -11.35
N ILE A 314 -6.70 -17.73 -12.26
CA ILE A 314 -7.85 -18.62 -12.07
C ILE A 314 -7.71 -19.83 -12.97
N PRO A 315 -7.71 -21.06 -12.45
CA PRO A 315 -7.77 -22.26 -13.28
C PRO A 315 -8.94 -22.18 -14.25
N ALA A 316 -8.73 -22.49 -15.54
CA ALA A 316 -9.76 -22.38 -16.58
C ALA A 316 -11.07 -23.10 -16.19
N ALA A 317 -10.96 -24.28 -15.57
CA ALA A 317 -12.11 -25.06 -15.09
C ALA A 317 -12.90 -24.39 -13.94
N LYS A 318 -12.28 -23.42 -13.25
CA LYS A 318 -12.90 -22.70 -12.11
C LYS A 318 -13.35 -21.28 -12.49
N PHE A 319 -13.15 -20.86 -13.73
CA PHE A 319 -13.42 -19.47 -14.15
C PHE A 319 -14.88 -19.07 -13.95
N THR A 320 -15.83 -19.89 -14.38
CA THR A 320 -17.28 -19.62 -14.20
C THR A 320 -17.64 -19.44 -12.73
N ARG A 321 -17.06 -20.28 -11.85
CA ARG A 321 -17.29 -20.18 -10.40
C ARG A 321 -16.69 -18.89 -9.83
N ALA A 322 -15.48 -18.53 -10.25
CA ALA A 322 -14.83 -17.28 -9.82
C ALA A 322 -15.61 -16.05 -10.31
N LYS A 323 -16.05 -16.05 -11.58
CA LYS A 323 -16.88 -14.99 -12.15
C LYS A 323 -18.17 -14.81 -11.35
N ASN A 324 -18.94 -15.86 -11.10
CA ASN A 324 -20.18 -15.79 -10.35
C ASN A 324 -19.96 -15.30 -8.90
N LEU A 325 -18.82 -15.63 -8.29
CA LEU A 325 -18.44 -15.14 -6.96
C LEU A 325 -18.20 -13.63 -6.97
N LEU A 326 -17.47 -13.13 -7.97
CA LEU A 326 -17.15 -11.72 -8.13
C LEU A 326 -18.40 -10.90 -8.46
N ASP A 327 -19.24 -11.40 -9.38
CA ASP A 327 -20.52 -10.76 -9.75
C ASP A 327 -21.44 -10.60 -8.51
N ARG A 328 -21.57 -11.65 -7.68
CA ARG A 328 -22.36 -11.60 -6.42
C ARG A 328 -21.76 -10.66 -5.38
N ALA A 329 -20.45 -10.46 -5.45
CA ALA A 329 -19.74 -9.52 -4.57
C ALA A 329 -19.75 -8.09 -5.12
N GLU A 330 -20.38 -7.86 -6.29
CA GLU A 330 -20.37 -6.57 -7.02
C GLU A 330 -18.95 -6.08 -7.32
N GLU A 331 -18.01 -7.04 -7.44
CA GLU A 331 -16.60 -6.73 -7.64
C GLU A 331 -16.30 -6.61 -9.13
N LYS A 332 -15.86 -5.42 -9.54
CA LYS A 332 -15.44 -5.19 -10.93
C LYS A 332 -14.13 -5.93 -11.21
N PHE A 333 -14.07 -6.61 -12.32
CA PHE A 333 -12.86 -7.27 -12.81
C PHE A 333 -12.82 -7.27 -14.34
N HIS A 334 -11.66 -7.50 -14.90
CA HIS A 334 -11.41 -7.58 -16.32
C HIS A 334 -10.70 -8.91 -16.64
N LEU A 335 -11.11 -9.55 -17.72
CA LEU A 335 -10.36 -10.66 -18.30
C LEU A 335 -9.20 -10.03 -19.10
N ILE A 336 -7.97 -10.14 -18.57
CA ILE A 336 -6.82 -9.42 -19.12
C ILE A 336 -5.84 -10.32 -19.87
N GLY A 337 -6.09 -11.63 -19.91
CA GLY A 337 -5.21 -12.54 -20.61
C GLY A 337 -5.22 -13.94 -20.04
N ARG A 338 -4.15 -14.68 -20.31
CA ARG A 338 -4.00 -16.09 -19.92
C ARG A 338 -2.55 -16.47 -19.67
N VAL A 339 -2.37 -17.59 -18.97
CA VAL A 339 -1.07 -18.23 -18.80
C VAL A 339 -0.74 -19.06 -20.03
N VAL A 340 0.50 -18.99 -20.51
CA VAL A 340 1.04 -19.74 -21.63
C VAL A 340 2.35 -20.43 -21.24
N LYS A 341 2.83 -21.37 -22.04
CA LYS A 341 4.20 -21.88 -21.90
C LYS A 341 5.21 -20.78 -22.24
N GLY A 342 6.29 -20.68 -21.49
CA GLY A 342 7.29 -19.64 -21.74
C GLY A 342 8.38 -19.54 -20.67
N ASP A 343 9.06 -18.41 -20.66
CA ASP A 343 10.32 -18.14 -19.97
C ASP A 343 10.16 -17.24 -18.72
N LYS A 344 8.97 -17.30 -18.09
CA LYS A 344 8.63 -16.56 -16.88
C LYS A 344 8.56 -15.03 -17.10
N ARG A 345 7.99 -14.62 -18.23
CA ARG A 345 7.81 -13.21 -18.60
C ARG A 345 6.35 -12.86 -18.88
N VAL A 346 6.10 -11.56 -19.01
CA VAL A 346 4.85 -11.03 -19.53
C VAL A 346 5.05 -10.70 -21.02
N HIS A 347 4.17 -11.22 -21.87
CA HIS A 347 4.06 -10.88 -23.27
C HIS A 347 2.78 -10.07 -23.47
N TYR A 348 2.94 -8.85 -23.93
CA TYR A 348 1.82 -7.96 -24.26
C TYR A 348 1.38 -8.19 -25.72
N THR A 349 0.07 -8.32 -25.93
CA THR A 349 -0.54 -8.54 -27.25
C THR A 349 -1.70 -7.59 -27.50
#